data_bed58ec222b1b8c62c51445113d9c850
#
_entry.id   bed58ec222b1b8c62c51445113d9c850
#
_cell.length_a   1.000
_cell.length_b   1.000
_cell.length_c   1.000
_cell.angle_alpha   90.00
_cell.angle_beta   90.00
_cell.angle_gamma   90.00
#
_symmetry.space_group_name_H-M   'P 1'
#
loop_
_entity.id
_entity.type
_entity.pdbx_description
1 polymer ?
#
loop_
_entity_poly.entity_id
_entity_poly.type
_entity_poly.pdbx_seq_one_letter_code
_entity_poly.pdbx_strand_id
1 'polypeptide(L)'
;MNLDSSGERGEAQVAEELTGLLGHAPAEWSAETLTHNVYSAVTAGIWRIRAGSASVVVLKVISSAGTAASEEWSSSEYSSHWNFWEREALAYEQGVTTVYLEAGISSPRLLALNRRPNGDVALWLEDVHSGGDSVPGTRPSHTNGSAP
;
A
#
# COMPACT_ATOMS: atom_id res chain seq x y z
N MET A 1 -13.67 9.87 10.88
CA MET A 1 -12.50 9.34 10.14
C MET A 1 -12.46 9.98 8.75
N ASN A 2 -11.45 10.80 8.47
CA ASN A 2 -11.35 11.44 7.15
C ASN A 2 -10.56 10.54 6.21
N LEU A 3 -11.25 9.74 5.41
CA LEU A 3 -10.65 8.98 4.31
C LEU A 3 -10.53 9.80 3.04
N ASP A 4 -11.12 10.98 3.00
CA ASP A 4 -10.98 12.04 2.02
C ASP A 4 -11.84 13.24 2.42
N SER A 5 -11.59 14.38 1.79
CA SER A 5 -12.35 15.65 1.94
C SER A 5 -13.85 15.58 1.63
N SER A 6 -14.38 14.40 1.29
CA SER A 6 -15.79 14.13 1.01
C SER A 6 -16.46 13.16 2.00
N GLY A 7 -15.83 12.86 3.14
CA GLY A 7 -16.38 12.06 4.25
C GLY A 7 -17.21 10.83 3.82
N GLU A 8 -18.52 10.97 3.74
CA GLU A 8 -19.45 9.88 3.46
C GLU A 8 -19.23 9.17 2.11
N ARG A 9 -18.82 9.90 1.07
CA ARG A 9 -18.55 9.30 -0.25
C ARG A 9 -17.29 8.45 -0.24
N GLY A 10 -16.26 8.89 0.45
CA GLY A 10 -15.02 8.13 0.61
C GLY A 10 -15.26 6.83 1.36
N GLU A 11 -16.06 6.86 2.42
CA GLU A 11 -16.41 5.66 3.19
C GLU A 11 -17.24 4.67 2.37
N ALA A 12 -18.23 5.16 1.60
CA ALA A 12 -19.05 4.32 0.72
C ALA A 12 -18.19 3.65 -0.37
N GLN A 13 -17.25 4.38 -0.96
CA GLN A 13 -16.33 3.86 -1.96
C GLN A 13 -15.43 2.75 -1.38
N VAL A 14 -14.87 2.98 -0.20
CA VAL A 14 -14.05 1.99 0.51
C VAL A 14 -14.87 0.75 0.88
N ALA A 15 -16.10 0.92 1.36
CA ALA A 15 -16.99 -0.18 1.69
C ALA A 15 -17.35 -1.05 0.47
N GLU A 16 -17.57 -0.43 -0.69
CA GLU A 16 -17.82 -1.13 -1.95
C GLU A 16 -16.59 -1.92 -2.41
N GLU A 17 -15.42 -1.30 -2.43
CA GLU A 17 -14.16 -1.94 -2.80
C GLU A 17 -13.84 -3.11 -1.85
N LEU A 18 -14.04 -2.92 -0.54
CA LEU A 18 -13.82 -3.94 0.48
C LEU A 18 -14.80 -5.12 0.32
N THR A 19 -16.05 -4.85 -0.04
CA THR A 19 -17.04 -5.88 -0.37
C THR A 19 -16.59 -6.71 -1.57
N GLY A 20 -16.07 -6.06 -2.60
CA GLY A 20 -15.51 -6.76 -3.76
C GLY A 20 -14.30 -7.63 -3.40
N LEU A 21 -13.43 -7.13 -2.53
CA LEU A 21 -12.23 -7.84 -2.07
C LEU A 21 -12.57 -9.08 -1.22
N LEU A 22 -13.51 -8.96 -0.30
CA LEU A 22 -13.90 -10.01 0.64
C LEU A 22 -14.92 -11.00 0.06
N GLY A 23 -15.64 -10.62 -1.00
CA GLY A 23 -16.75 -11.39 -1.55
C GLY A 23 -18.08 -11.20 -0.80
N HIS A 24 -18.11 -10.40 0.25
CA HIS A 24 -19.29 -10.05 1.05
C HIS A 24 -19.11 -8.70 1.73
N ALA A 25 -20.23 -8.02 2.02
CA ALA A 25 -20.18 -6.78 2.79
C ALA A 25 -19.75 -7.08 4.24
N PRO A 26 -18.70 -6.44 4.77
CA PRO A 26 -18.33 -6.59 6.18
C PRO A 26 -19.42 -5.96 7.06
N ALA A 27 -19.74 -6.62 8.20
CA ALA A 27 -20.70 -6.09 9.17
C ALA A 27 -20.19 -4.77 9.79
N GLU A 28 -18.88 -4.69 9.98
CA GLU A 28 -18.18 -3.52 10.49
C GLU A 28 -16.76 -3.48 9.93
N TRP A 29 -16.21 -2.29 9.79
CA TRP A 29 -14.82 -2.07 9.43
C TRP A 29 -14.30 -0.75 10.04
N SER A 30 -13.00 -0.67 10.16
CA SER A 30 -12.32 0.53 10.65
C SER A 30 -11.06 0.80 9.85
N ALA A 31 -10.62 2.05 9.82
CA ALA A 31 -9.39 2.46 9.17
C ALA A 31 -8.50 3.23 10.14
N GLU A 32 -7.24 2.85 10.17
CA GLU A 32 -6.16 3.51 10.90
C GLU A 32 -5.23 4.17 9.86
N THR A 33 -5.06 5.49 9.95
CA THR A 33 -4.13 6.20 9.05
C THR A 33 -2.70 5.81 9.35
N LEU A 34 -1.98 5.43 8.31
CA LEU A 34 -0.55 5.12 8.40
C LEU A 34 0.29 6.31 7.95
N THR A 35 1.45 6.48 8.60
CA THR A 35 2.41 7.51 8.22
C THR A 35 3.04 7.19 6.86
N HIS A 36 3.12 8.18 6.00
CA HIS A 36 3.77 8.07 4.70
C HIS A 36 4.54 9.35 4.37
N ASN A 37 5.31 9.34 3.28
CA ASN A 37 6.02 10.53 2.82
C ASN A 37 5.03 11.57 2.27
N VAL A 38 4.78 12.60 3.06
CA VAL A 38 3.85 13.70 2.70
C VAL A 38 4.43 14.71 1.70
N TYR A 39 5.71 14.64 1.41
CA TYR A 39 6.33 15.54 0.41
C TYR A 39 5.93 15.18 -1.01
N SER A 40 5.69 13.90 -1.30
CA SER A 40 5.25 13.46 -2.62
C SER A 40 3.74 13.69 -2.80
N ALA A 41 3.38 14.34 -3.89
CA ALA A 41 1.99 14.56 -4.28
C ALA A 41 1.26 13.29 -4.73
N VAL A 42 2.00 12.22 -5.05
CA VAL A 42 1.44 11.00 -5.65
C VAL A 42 0.59 10.21 -4.66
N THR A 43 0.99 10.12 -3.40
CA THR A 43 0.26 9.37 -2.37
C THR A 43 -0.78 10.26 -1.71
N ALA A 44 -2.05 10.01 -1.96
CA ALA A 44 -3.17 10.70 -1.32
C ALA A 44 -3.38 10.23 0.14
N GLY A 45 -3.06 8.97 0.43
CA GLY A 45 -3.10 8.43 1.79
C GLY A 45 -2.84 6.94 1.83
N ILE A 46 -2.53 6.46 3.04
CA ILE A 46 -2.35 5.03 3.34
C ILE A 46 -3.09 4.73 4.63
N TRP A 47 -3.89 3.67 4.62
CA TRP A 47 -4.68 3.23 5.78
C TRP A 47 -4.56 1.73 5.99
N ARG A 48 -4.49 1.32 7.23
CA ARG A 48 -4.72 -0.08 7.62
C ARG A 48 -6.21 -0.26 7.85
N ILE A 49 -6.83 -1.12 7.07
CA ILE A 49 -8.26 -1.44 7.15
C ILE A 49 -8.43 -2.75 7.89
N ARG A 50 -9.29 -2.74 8.91
CA ARG A 50 -9.70 -3.94 9.65
C ARG A 50 -11.16 -4.21 9.36
N ALA A 51 -11.47 -5.40 8.86
CA ALA A 51 -12.84 -5.82 8.58
C ALA A 51 -13.16 -7.08 9.40
N GLY A 52 -14.06 -6.94 10.35
CA GLY A 52 -14.35 -7.98 11.33
C GLY A 52 -13.11 -8.33 12.18
N SER A 53 -13.08 -9.58 12.68
CA SER A 53 -12.00 -10.04 13.56
C SER A 53 -10.77 -10.62 12.85
N ALA A 54 -10.86 -10.92 11.57
CA ALA A 54 -9.86 -11.76 10.88
C ALA A 54 -9.19 -11.11 9.67
N SER A 55 -9.76 -10.05 9.09
CA SER A 55 -9.23 -9.46 7.86
C SER A 55 -8.55 -8.13 8.14
N VAL A 56 -7.24 -8.07 7.88
CA VAL A 56 -6.45 -6.84 7.95
C VAL A 56 -5.75 -6.65 6.62
N VAL A 57 -5.97 -5.49 6.00
CA VAL A 57 -5.40 -5.14 4.71
C VAL A 57 -4.93 -3.69 4.72
N VAL A 58 -4.06 -3.33 3.79
CA VAL A 58 -3.60 -1.95 3.61
C VAL A 58 -4.24 -1.37 2.36
N LEU A 59 -4.89 -0.23 2.50
CA LEU A 59 -5.38 0.58 1.41
C LEU A 59 -4.39 1.74 1.17
N LYS A 60 -3.82 1.81 -0.02
CA LYS A 60 -3.05 2.95 -0.49
C LYS A 60 -3.77 3.60 -1.66
N VAL A 61 -3.98 4.90 -1.57
CA VAL A 61 -4.58 5.67 -2.67
C VAL A 61 -3.52 6.55 -3.30
N ILE A 62 -3.37 6.43 -4.60
CA ILE A 62 -2.50 7.29 -5.41
C ILE A 62 -3.36 8.19 -6.31
N SER A 63 -2.89 9.40 -6.54
CA SER A 63 -3.63 10.45 -7.24
C SER A 63 -2.70 11.32 -8.07
N SER A 64 -3.17 11.77 -9.22
CA SER A 64 -2.50 12.81 -10.01
C SER A 64 -2.79 14.23 -9.51
N ALA A 65 -3.83 14.39 -8.70
CA ALA A 65 -4.35 15.69 -8.25
C ALA A 65 -3.75 16.17 -6.92
N GLY A 66 -2.78 15.45 -6.35
CA GLY A 66 -2.16 15.82 -5.09
C GLY A 66 -1.34 17.11 -5.18
N THR A 67 -1.24 17.82 -4.05
CA THR A 67 -0.42 19.02 -3.93
C THR A 67 0.92 18.66 -3.31
N ALA A 68 2.01 18.92 -4.02
CA ALA A 68 3.36 18.70 -3.52
C ALA A 68 3.82 19.81 -2.57
N ALA A 69 4.76 19.49 -1.68
CA ALA A 69 5.41 20.48 -0.82
C ALA A 69 6.32 21.44 -1.61
N SER A 70 6.83 20.99 -2.75
CA SER A 70 7.63 21.80 -3.69
C SER A 70 7.46 21.30 -5.11
N GLU A 71 7.85 22.10 -6.10
CA GLU A 71 7.73 21.78 -7.52
C GLU A 71 8.46 20.47 -7.89
N GLU A 72 9.61 20.22 -7.30
CA GLU A 72 10.40 19.00 -7.56
C GLU A 72 9.69 17.70 -7.12
N TRP A 73 8.76 17.78 -6.15
CA TRP A 73 7.96 16.68 -5.66
C TRP A 73 6.57 16.58 -6.30
N SER A 74 6.30 17.46 -7.27
CA SER A 74 5.04 17.40 -8.02
C SER A 74 4.92 16.10 -8.80
N SER A 75 3.69 15.58 -8.87
CA SER A 75 3.37 14.44 -9.71
C SER A 75 3.49 14.81 -11.19
N SER A 76 3.74 13.81 -12.03
CA SER A 76 3.78 13.96 -13.48
C SER A 76 2.88 12.93 -14.14
N GLU A 77 2.24 13.31 -15.23
CA GLU A 77 1.49 12.43 -16.11
C GLU A 77 2.36 11.75 -17.17
N TYR A 78 3.64 12.17 -17.29
CA TYR A 78 4.57 11.57 -18.23
C TYR A 78 5.24 10.34 -17.63
N SER A 79 5.07 9.18 -18.28
CA SER A 79 5.59 7.89 -17.80
C SER A 79 7.12 7.83 -17.68
N SER A 80 7.84 8.70 -18.42
CA SER A 80 9.30 8.82 -18.34
C SER A 80 9.78 9.67 -17.15
N HIS A 81 8.89 10.41 -16.50
CA HIS A 81 9.25 11.26 -15.38
C HIS A 81 9.48 10.41 -14.11
N TRP A 82 10.47 10.77 -13.30
CA TRP A 82 10.80 10.02 -12.09
C TRP A 82 9.62 9.96 -11.09
N ASN A 83 8.77 10.97 -11.03
CA ASN A 83 7.58 11.05 -10.17
C ASN A 83 6.28 10.87 -10.98
N PHE A 84 6.26 9.95 -11.92
CA PHE A 84 5.06 9.57 -12.65
C PHE A 84 4.05 8.95 -11.70
N TRP A 85 2.87 9.57 -11.59
CA TRP A 85 1.91 9.27 -10.54
C TRP A 85 1.36 7.83 -10.57
N GLU A 86 1.24 7.24 -11.74
CA GLU A 86 0.68 5.89 -11.93
C GLU A 86 1.73 4.76 -11.86
N ARG A 87 3.00 5.11 -11.64
CA ARG A 87 4.12 4.16 -11.71
C ARG A 87 3.92 2.92 -10.84
N GLU A 88 3.45 3.09 -9.61
CA GLU A 88 3.26 1.98 -8.69
C GLU A 88 2.13 1.06 -9.14
N ALA A 89 1.01 1.60 -9.59
CA ALA A 89 -0.09 0.82 -10.13
C ALA A 89 0.34 -0.02 -11.34
N LEU A 90 1.04 0.61 -12.28
CA LEU A 90 1.56 -0.09 -13.47
C LEU A 90 2.59 -1.15 -13.11
N ALA A 91 3.44 -0.93 -12.11
CA ALA A 91 4.41 -1.93 -11.66
C ALA A 91 3.70 -3.21 -11.17
N TYR A 92 2.61 -3.08 -10.44
CA TYR A 92 1.79 -4.22 -10.04
C TYR A 92 1.07 -4.87 -11.22
N GLU A 93 0.43 -4.08 -12.08
CA GLU A 93 -0.30 -4.59 -13.26
C GLU A 93 0.61 -5.33 -14.24
N GLN A 94 1.84 -4.86 -14.43
CA GLN A 94 2.82 -5.44 -15.34
C GLN A 94 3.65 -6.58 -14.71
N GLY A 95 3.41 -6.92 -13.45
CA GLY A 95 4.10 -8.02 -12.76
C GLY A 95 5.57 -7.72 -12.41
N VAL A 96 5.99 -6.45 -12.38
CA VAL A 96 7.36 -6.06 -12.01
C VAL A 96 7.74 -6.52 -10.61
N THR A 97 6.77 -6.57 -9.71
CA THR A 97 6.95 -7.05 -8.33
C THR A 97 7.35 -8.53 -8.26
N THR A 98 6.93 -9.34 -9.24
CA THR A 98 7.35 -10.75 -9.36
C THR A 98 8.84 -10.85 -9.72
N VAL A 99 9.31 -9.99 -10.63
CA VAL A 99 10.74 -9.93 -11.01
C VAL A 99 11.60 -9.52 -9.81
N TYR A 100 11.13 -8.58 -9.01
CA TYR A 100 11.83 -8.18 -7.79
C TYR A 100 11.92 -9.32 -6.78
N LEU A 101 10.88 -10.12 -6.64
CA LEU A 101 10.87 -11.29 -5.77
C LEU A 101 11.93 -12.32 -6.19
N GLU A 102 12.10 -12.57 -7.48
CA GLU A 102 13.16 -13.44 -8.02
C GLU A 102 14.56 -12.90 -7.68
N ALA A 103 14.72 -11.59 -7.56
CA ALA A 103 15.95 -10.93 -7.12
C ALA A 103 16.09 -10.85 -5.58
N GLY A 104 15.17 -11.45 -4.82
CA GLY A 104 15.18 -11.44 -3.35
C GLY A 104 14.62 -10.15 -2.72
N ILE A 105 13.93 -9.32 -3.50
CA ILE A 105 13.29 -8.09 -3.02
C ILE A 105 11.79 -8.36 -2.85
N SER A 106 11.31 -8.34 -1.61
CA SER A 106 9.89 -8.53 -1.31
C SER A 106 9.14 -7.21 -1.41
N SER A 107 7.95 -7.26 -1.99
CA SER A 107 6.95 -6.18 -1.97
C SER A 107 5.63 -6.73 -1.41
N PRO A 108 4.78 -5.90 -0.79
CA PRO A 108 3.44 -6.33 -0.41
C PRO A 108 2.67 -6.88 -1.60
N ARG A 109 1.95 -7.97 -1.40
CA ARG A 109 1.14 -8.57 -2.46
C ARG A 109 -0.07 -7.68 -2.76
N LEU A 110 -0.33 -7.40 -4.03
CA LEU A 110 -1.55 -6.74 -4.47
C LEU A 110 -2.73 -7.72 -4.36
N LEU A 111 -3.77 -7.31 -3.64
CA LEU A 111 -5.01 -8.06 -3.46
C LEU A 111 -6.08 -7.59 -4.46
N ALA A 112 -6.16 -6.28 -4.68
CA ALA A 112 -7.03 -5.67 -5.69
C ALA A 112 -6.49 -4.29 -6.09
N LEU A 113 -6.81 -3.87 -7.32
CA LEU A 113 -6.55 -2.54 -7.85
C LEU A 113 -7.85 -1.99 -8.41
N ASN A 114 -8.28 -0.82 -7.92
CA ASN A 114 -9.50 -0.17 -8.35
C ASN A 114 -9.20 1.23 -8.88
N ARG A 115 -9.59 1.48 -10.13
CA ARG A 115 -9.57 2.82 -10.70
C ARG A 115 -10.88 3.51 -10.35
N ARG A 116 -10.79 4.61 -9.60
CA ARG A 116 -11.94 5.33 -9.06
C ARG A 116 -12.50 6.33 -10.08
N PRO A 117 -13.79 6.70 -9.97
CA PRO A 117 -14.41 7.66 -10.88
C PRO A 117 -13.74 9.06 -10.89
N ASN A 118 -13.11 9.45 -9.79
CA ASN A 118 -12.37 10.72 -9.66
C ASN A 118 -10.96 10.68 -10.30
N GLY A 119 -10.56 9.54 -10.87
CA GLY A 119 -9.24 9.33 -11.47
C GLY A 119 -8.18 8.74 -10.54
N ASP A 120 -8.43 8.67 -9.24
CA ASP A 120 -7.51 8.04 -8.28
C ASP A 120 -7.43 6.53 -8.51
N VAL A 121 -6.35 5.94 -8.03
CA VAL A 121 -6.18 4.48 -8.02
C VAL A 121 -6.01 3.99 -6.58
N ALA A 122 -6.86 3.07 -6.19
CA ALA A 122 -6.82 2.38 -4.92
C ALA A 122 -6.07 1.05 -5.07
N LEU A 123 -4.98 0.91 -4.33
CA LEU A 123 -4.18 -0.31 -4.21
C LEU A 123 -4.54 -0.98 -2.88
N TRP A 124 -5.13 -2.15 -2.95
CA TRP A 124 -5.41 -3.01 -1.79
C TRP A 124 -4.29 -4.02 -1.65
N LEU A 125 -3.54 -3.91 -0.58
CA LEU A 125 -2.31 -4.65 -0.35
C LEU A 125 -2.42 -5.53 0.90
N GLU A 126 -1.65 -6.61 0.94
CA GLU A 126 -1.49 -7.36 2.18
C GLU A 126 -0.83 -6.51 3.27
N ASP A 127 -1.22 -6.72 4.54
CA ASP A 127 -0.55 -6.09 5.68
C ASP A 127 0.66 -6.94 6.09
N VAL A 128 1.83 -6.47 5.71
CA VAL A 128 3.11 -7.15 6.00
C VAL A 128 3.49 -7.15 7.48
N HIS A 129 2.82 -6.32 8.31
CA HIS A 129 3.07 -6.27 9.75
C HIS A 129 2.27 -7.32 10.52
N SER A 130 1.21 -7.89 9.93
CA SER A 130 0.38 -8.91 10.57
C SER A 130 1.03 -10.30 10.59
N GLY A 131 2.13 -10.50 9.88
CA GLY A 131 2.86 -11.76 9.76
C GLY A 131 4.17 -11.86 10.54
N GLY A 132 4.42 -10.91 11.43
CA GLY A 132 5.66 -10.84 12.21
C GLY A 132 5.72 -11.79 13.40
N ASP A 133 5.59 -13.09 13.19
CA ASP A 133 6.20 -14.05 14.10
C ASP A 133 7.70 -14.10 13.78
N SER A 134 8.46 -13.58 14.71
CA SER A 134 9.91 -13.56 14.76
C SER A 134 10.48 -14.93 14.40
N VAL A 135 11.14 -15.04 13.27
CA VAL A 135 12.14 -16.10 13.10
C VAL A 135 13.26 -15.75 14.09
N PRO A 136 13.51 -16.56 15.13
CA PRO A 136 14.67 -16.35 15.99
C PRO A 136 15.91 -16.47 15.12
N GLY A 137 16.63 -15.36 14.93
CA GLY A 137 17.89 -15.37 14.23
C GLY A 137 18.84 -16.34 14.91
N THR A 138 19.10 -17.45 14.27
CA THR A 138 20.18 -18.35 14.62
C THR A 138 21.48 -17.60 14.29
N ARG A 139 22.01 -16.93 15.29
CA ARG A 139 23.34 -16.34 15.25
C ARG A 139 24.35 -17.48 15.11
N PRO A 140 25.18 -17.56 14.09
CA PRO A 140 26.26 -18.52 14.05
C PRO A 140 27.24 -18.17 15.18
N SER A 141 27.38 -19.07 16.10
CA SER A 141 28.41 -19.00 17.14
C SER A 141 29.77 -19.10 16.48
N HIS A 142 30.53 -18.00 16.45
CA HIS A 142 31.97 -18.05 16.20
C HIS A 142 32.62 -18.67 17.40
N THR A 143 32.92 -19.94 17.33
CA THR A 143 33.88 -20.60 18.21
C THR A 143 35.28 -20.16 17.78
N ASN A 144 35.89 -19.26 18.59
CA ASN A 144 37.32 -19.03 18.55
C ASN A 144 38.01 -20.28 19.12
N GLY A 145 38.49 -21.12 18.21
CA GLY A 145 39.45 -22.17 18.57
C GLY A 145 40.84 -21.55 18.76
N SER A 146 41.23 -21.33 20.00
CA SER A 146 42.65 -21.21 20.33
C SER A 146 43.31 -22.58 20.16
N ALA A 147 44.30 -22.65 19.31
CA ALA A 147 45.26 -23.75 19.26
C ALA A 147 46.55 -23.37 19.98
N PRO A 148 47.25 -24.34 20.60
CA PRO A 148 48.44 -24.12 21.40
C PRO A 148 49.70 -23.78 20.61
#